data_f7f388c9c859cc0be61ce2c6cfe78d3c
#
_entry.id   f7f388c9c859cc0be61ce2c6cfe78d3c
#
_cell.length_a   1.000
_cell.length_b   1.000
_cell.length_c   1.000
_cell.angle_alpha   90.00
_cell.angle_beta   90.00
_cell.angle_gamma   90.00
#
_symmetry.space_group_name_H-M   'P 1'
#
loop_
_entity.id
_entity.type
_entity.pdbx_description
1 polymer ?
#
loop_
_entity_poly.entity_id
_entity_poly.type
_entity_poly.pdbx_seq_one_letter_code
_entity_poly.pdbx_strand_id
1 'polypeptide(L)'
;MTISYAITVCDEYVEIQRLVELLIKHKRPQDNVIILYDETKQCYAVEEYLRTHSVENEFSWFPGKFNGHFADWKNLMSSYCTGDYIFNIDADEYPSSELIKGLPDLINQGIDVILVPRANTVSGLTQNHLNKWGWSIDSQNRINWPDYQWRIYKNNPYIKWKNKVHEVLEGYKTFAAIPSDIMQGAMMLMHPKSIEKQEKQNNYYNSL
;
A
#
# COMPACT_ATOMS: atom_id res chain seq x y z
N MET A 1 4.15 19.83 6.66
CA MET A 1 3.05 19.01 6.10
C MET A 1 3.00 17.69 6.84
N THR A 2 1.80 17.14 7.06
CA THR A 2 1.51 15.89 7.76
C THR A 2 1.13 14.78 6.79
N ILE A 3 1.25 13.52 7.22
CA ILE A 3 0.97 12.34 6.40
C ILE A 3 -0.05 11.45 7.12
N SER A 4 -1.10 11.03 6.41
CA SER A 4 -1.92 9.90 6.81
C SER A 4 -1.42 8.63 6.12
N TYR A 5 -0.89 7.68 6.89
CA TYR A 5 -0.62 6.32 6.42
C TYR A 5 -1.95 5.56 6.38
N ALA A 6 -2.46 5.36 5.18
CA ALA A 6 -3.80 4.86 4.92
C ALA A 6 -3.74 3.39 4.49
N ILE A 7 -4.19 2.48 5.35
CA ILE A 7 -4.06 1.04 5.15
C ILE A 7 -5.45 0.44 4.89
N THR A 8 -5.54 -0.40 3.86
CA THR A 8 -6.71 -1.26 3.65
C THR A 8 -6.36 -2.70 4.03
N VAL A 9 -7.22 -3.35 4.82
CA VAL A 9 -7.00 -4.71 5.32
C VAL A 9 -8.30 -5.51 5.30
N CYS A 10 -8.21 -6.81 5.04
CA CYS A 10 -9.31 -7.76 5.04
C CYS A 10 -9.02 -8.97 5.94
N ASP A 11 -8.16 -9.89 5.50
CA ASP A 11 -7.81 -11.14 6.20
C ASP A 11 -6.29 -11.28 6.44
N GLU A 12 -5.52 -10.23 6.20
CA GLU A 12 -4.06 -10.19 6.31
C GLU A 12 -3.61 -9.96 7.78
N TYR A 13 -3.92 -10.90 8.68
CA TYR A 13 -3.67 -10.75 10.13
C TYR A 13 -2.19 -10.57 10.50
N VAL A 14 -1.30 -11.38 9.95
CA VAL A 14 0.14 -11.31 10.25
C VAL A 14 0.76 -10.08 9.61
N GLU A 15 0.33 -9.78 8.39
CA GLU A 15 0.85 -8.68 7.60
C GLU A 15 0.49 -7.33 8.23
N ILE A 16 -0.76 -7.15 8.69
CA ILE A 16 -1.19 -5.88 9.31
C ILE A 16 -0.43 -5.59 10.61
N GLN A 17 -0.19 -6.60 11.45
CA GLN A 17 0.60 -6.43 12.68
C GLN A 17 2.00 -5.91 12.35
N ARG A 18 2.69 -6.57 11.43
CA ARG A 18 4.04 -6.18 10.99
C ARG A 18 4.07 -4.78 10.38
N LEU A 19 3.07 -4.44 9.56
CA LEU A 19 2.98 -3.12 8.93
C LEU A 19 2.75 -2.01 9.98
N VAL A 20 1.84 -2.21 10.92
CA VAL A 20 1.57 -1.26 12.00
C VAL A 20 2.82 -1.04 12.86
N GLU A 21 3.47 -2.12 13.32
CA GLU A 21 4.72 -2.02 14.10
C GLU A 21 5.80 -1.22 13.36
N LEU A 22 5.97 -1.48 12.06
CA LEU A 22 6.92 -0.75 11.22
C LEU A 22 6.60 0.74 11.15
N LEU A 23 5.34 1.09 10.92
CA LEU A 23 4.91 2.49 10.81
C LEU A 23 5.04 3.23 12.13
N ILE A 24 4.57 2.66 13.23
CA ILE A 24 4.68 3.26 14.57
C ILE A 24 6.14 3.52 14.97
N LYS A 25 7.04 2.60 14.62
CA LYS A 25 8.47 2.74 14.88
C LYS A 25 9.14 3.88 14.11
N HIS A 26 8.64 4.20 12.90
CA HIS A 26 9.36 5.09 11.98
C HIS A 26 8.61 6.35 11.56
N LYS A 27 7.27 6.44 11.76
CA LYS A 27 6.48 7.63 11.46
C LYS A 27 6.88 8.78 12.38
N ARG A 28 6.63 10.01 11.94
CA ARG A 28 6.77 11.18 12.80
C ARG A 28 5.59 11.28 13.79
N PRO A 29 5.76 11.92 14.96
CA PRO A 29 4.67 12.07 15.95
C PRO A 29 3.41 12.77 15.39
N GLN A 30 3.57 13.72 14.47
CA GLN A 30 2.46 14.46 13.86
C GLN A 30 1.74 13.70 12.75
N ASP A 31 2.28 12.58 12.27
CA ASP A 31 1.66 11.74 11.25
C ASP A 31 0.74 10.71 11.92
N ASN A 32 -0.33 10.33 11.22
CA ASN A 32 -1.29 9.35 11.75
C ASN A 32 -1.34 8.08 10.89
N VAL A 33 -1.84 7.01 11.51
CA VAL A 33 -2.14 5.73 10.84
C VAL A 33 -3.63 5.52 10.87
N ILE A 34 -4.22 5.31 9.70
CA ILE A 34 -5.65 5.08 9.51
C ILE A 34 -5.85 3.75 8.81
N ILE A 35 -6.71 2.89 9.37
CA ILE A 35 -6.94 1.55 8.83
C ILE A 35 -8.41 1.39 8.46
N LEU A 36 -8.69 1.00 7.22
CA LEU A 36 -10.02 0.62 6.77
C LEU A 36 -10.09 -0.90 6.68
N TYR A 37 -10.93 -1.50 7.55
CA TYR A 37 -11.12 -2.95 7.63
C TYR A 37 -12.32 -3.38 6.79
N ASP A 38 -12.09 -4.32 5.87
CA ASP A 38 -13.17 -4.96 5.13
C ASP A 38 -13.79 -6.10 5.96
N GLU A 39 -14.97 -5.85 6.52
CA GLU A 39 -15.71 -6.81 7.35
C GLU A 39 -16.47 -7.87 6.53
N THR A 40 -16.42 -7.83 5.18
CA THR A 40 -17.20 -8.77 4.34
C THR A 40 -16.76 -10.22 4.53
N LYS A 41 -15.46 -10.46 4.80
CA LYS A 41 -14.91 -11.80 5.08
C LYS A 41 -14.94 -12.19 6.56
N GLN A 42 -15.32 -11.28 7.46
CA GLN A 42 -15.44 -11.51 8.90
C GLN A 42 -14.18 -12.18 9.51
N CYS A 43 -12.99 -11.62 9.24
CA CYS A 43 -11.76 -12.13 9.81
C CYS A 43 -11.63 -11.71 11.28
N TYR A 44 -12.10 -12.56 12.20
CA TYR A 44 -12.10 -12.28 13.63
C TYR A 44 -10.72 -11.91 14.18
N ALA A 45 -9.66 -12.55 13.69
CA ALA A 45 -8.29 -12.27 14.17
C ALA A 45 -7.84 -10.83 13.84
N VAL A 46 -8.20 -10.32 12.65
CA VAL A 46 -7.91 -8.92 12.26
C VAL A 46 -8.72 -7.96 13.10
N GLU A 47 -10.03 -8.18 13.21
CA GLU A 47 -10.92 -7.31 13.98
C GLU A 47 -10.51 -7.22 15.45
N GLU A 48 -10.20 -8.36 16.09
CA GLU A 48 -9.74 -8.43 17.47
C GLU A 48 -8.42 -7.67 17.66
N TYR A 49 -7.47 -7.83 16.74
CA TYR A 49 -6.22 -7.07 16.77
C TYR A 49 -6.48 -5.56 16.70
N LEU A 50 -7.28 -5.11 15.74
CA LEU A 50 -7.57 -3.68 15.58
C LEU A 50 -8.26 -3.10 16.81
N ARG A 51 -9.23 -3.82 17.37
CA ARG A 51 -9.98 -3.40 18.54
C ARG A 51 -9.11 -3.30 19.81
N THR A 52 -8.20 -4.25 20.01
CA THR A 52 -7.40 -4.35 21.24
C THR A 52 -6.14 -3.48 21.21
N HIS A 53 -5.54 -3.26 20.03
CA HIS A 53 -4.24 -2.58 19.91
C HIS A 53 -4.31 -1.14 19.38
N SER A 54 -5.51 -0.65 19.00
CA SER A 54 -5.63 0.70 18.42
C SER A 54 -5.18 1.82 19.35
N VAL A 55 -5.46 1.72 20.66
CA VAL A 55 -5.10 2.74 21.63
C VAL A 55 -3.60 2.71 21.91
N GLU A 56 -3.05 1.52 22.15
CA GLU A 56 -1.62 1.36 22.46
C GLU A 56 -0.72 1.78 21.29
N ASN A 57 -1.11 1.40 20.06
CA ASN A 57 -0.33 1.69 18.86
C ASN A 57 -0.74 2.99 18.15
N GLU A 58 -1.55 3.83 18.78
CA GLU A 58 -1.91 5.16 18.27
C GLU A 58 -2.39 5.16 16.80
N PHE A 59 -3.23 4.20 16.43
CA PHE A 59 -3.90 4.20 15.14
C PHE A 59 -5.41 4.29 15.26
N SER A 60 -6.07 4.82 14.25
CA SER A 60 -7.53 4.81 14.12
C SER A 60 -7.95 3.77 13.08
N TRP A 61 -9.06 3.08 13.34
CA TRP A 61 -9.59 2.13 12.37
C TRP A 61 -11.10 2.29 12.19
N PHE A 62 -11.58 1.92 11.01
CA PHE A 62 -12.97 2.03 10.60
C PHE A 62 -13.39 0.75 9.91
N PRO A 63 -14.53 0.14 10.28
CA PRO A 63 -15.09 -0.97 9.53
C PRO A 63 -15.80 -0.47 8.28
N GLY A 64 -15.81 -1.28 7.23
CA GLY A 64 -16.55 -1.01 6.02
C GLY A 64 -16.82 -2.30 5.24
N LYS A 65 -17.64 -2.19 4.20
CA LYS A 65 -17.99 -3.33 3.33
C LYS A 65 -17.48 -3.07 1.92
N PHE A 66 -16.50 -3.87 1.52
CA PHE A 66 -15.99 -3.83 0.16
C PHE A 66 -17.06 -4.32 -0.84
N ASN A 67 -17.41 -3.47 -1.80
CA ASN A 67 -18.45 -3.72 -2.80
C ASN A 67 -17.93 -4.31 -4.12
N GLY A 68 -16.64 -4.71 -4.17
CA GLY A 68 -15.99 -5.18 -5.39
C GLY A 68 -15.43 -4.07 -6.27
N HIS A 69 -15.41 -2.80 -5.82
CA HIS A 69 -14.86 -1.67 -6.57
C HIS A 69 -13.70 -1.03 -5.81
N PHE A 70 -12.45 -1.32 -6.24
CA PHE A 70 -11.26 -0.90 -5.51
C PHE A 70 -11.07 0.61 -5.42
N ALA A 71 -11.39 1.36 -6.47
CA ALA A 71 -11.29 2.82 -6.40
C ALA A 71 -12.28 3.42 -5.39
N ASP A 72 -13.52 2.93 -5.31
CA ASP A 72 -14.48 3.39 -4.31
C ASP A 72 -13.98 3.09 -2.90
N TRP A 73 -13.39 1.92 -2.70
CA TRP A 73 -12.80 1.49 -1.44
C TRP A 73 -11.64 2.40 -1.00
N LYS A 74 -10.72 2.73 -1.92
CA LYS A 74 -9.62 3.66 -1.67
C LYS A 74 -10.11 5.12 -1.49
N ASN A 75 -11.17 5.53 -2.16
CA ASN A 75 -11.80 6.83 -1.94
C ASN A 75 -12.49 6.92 -0.58
N LEU A 76 -13.14 5.85 -0.13
CA LEU A 76 -13.69 5.76 1.23
C LEU A 76 -12.57 5.85 2.26
N MET A 77 -11.46 5.10 2.07
CA MET A 77 -10.26 5.19 2.90
C MET A 77 -9.73 6.61 2.98
N SER A 78 -9.60 7.29 1.82
CA SER A 78 -9.11 8.67 1.75
C SER A 78 -9.99 9.65 2.55
N SER A 79 -11.30 9.40 2.66
CA SER A 79 -12.23 10.27 3.39
C SER A 79 -12.00 10.28 4.92
N TYR A 80 -11.34 9.28 5.47
CA TYR A 80 -10.96 9.23 6.89
C TYR A 80 -9.61 9.89 7.18
N CYS A 81 -8.83 10.19 6.13
CA CYS A 81 -7.49 10.75 6.27
C CYS A 81 -7.52 12.26 6.55
N THR A 82 -6.71 12.72 7.49
CA THR A 82 -6.64 14.12 7.93
C THR A 82 -5.29 14.80 7.63
N GLY A 83 -4.27 14.04 7.22
CA GLY A 83 -2.98 14.58 6.82
C GLY A 83 -3.04 15.40 5.54
N ASP A 84 -2.05 16.27 5.32
CA ASP A 84 -1.88 17.04 4.08
C ASP A 84 -1.64 16.13 2.87
N TYR A 85 -0.99 14.98 3.12
CA TYR A 85 -0.76 13.91 2.15
C TYR A 85 -1.29 12.58 2.67
N ILE A 86 -1.68 11.73 1.75
CA ILE A 86 -2.08 10.34 2.01
C ILE A 86 -1.02 9.42 1.42
N PHE A 87 -0.54 8.47 2.21
CA PHE A 87 0.24 7.34 1.74
C PHE A 87 -0.62 6.09 1.83
N ASN A 88 -1.23 5.68 0.71
CA ASN A 88 -2.05 4.48 0.64
C ASN A 88 -1.18 3.23 0.54
N ILE A 89 -1.42 2.25 1.42
CA ILE A 89 -0.63 1.02 1.55
C ILE A 89 -1.62 -0.14 1.67
N ASP A 90 -1.43 -1.19 0.90
CA ASP A 90 -2.18 -2.43 1.08
C ASP A 90 -1.56 -3.24 2.25
N ALA A 91 -2.34 -3.97 3.04
CA ALA A 91 -1.86 -4.59 4.28
C ALA A 91 -0.68 -5.56 4.09
N ASP A 92 -0.51 -6.12 2.89
CA ASP A 92 0.60 -7.00 2.50
C ASP A 92 1.80 -6.28 1.86
N GLU A 93 1.82 -4.95 1.90
CA GLU A 93 2.93 -4.11 1.45
C GLU A 93 3.66 -3.49 2.65
N TYR A 94 4.97 -3.35 2.54
CA TYR A 94 5.81 -2.78 3.60
C TYR A 94 6.71 -1.68 3.04
N PRO A 95 6.52 -0.40 3.40
CA PRO A 95 7.46 0.65 3.03
C PRO A 95 8.81 0.40 3.70
N SER A 96 9.89 0.65 2.99
CA SER A 96 11.22 0.64 3.61
C SER A 96 11.33 1.76 4.66
N SER A 97 12.21 1.58 5.66
CA SER A 97 12.48 2.63 6.65
C SER A 97 13.03 3.90 6.01
N GLU A 98 13.79 3.76 4.94
CA GLU A 98 14.35 4.85 4.14
C GLU A 98 13.24 5.64 3.44
N LEU A 99 12.22 4.95 2.88
CA LEU A 99 11.05 5.61 2.29
C LEU A 99 10.29 6.42 3.36
N ILE A 100 9.97 5.82 4.50
CA ILE A 100 9.26 6.51 5.59
C ILE A 100 10.02 7.75 6.06
N LYS A 101 11.33 7.64 6.27
CA LYS A 101 12.20 8.74 6.70
C LYS A 101 12.34 9.84 5.64
N GLY A 102 12.34 9.49 4.36
CA GLY A 102 12.47 10.43 3.26
C GLY A 102 11.15 11.10 2.84
N LEU A 103 9.99 10.60 3.30
CA LEU A 103 8.68 11.15 2.94
C LEU A 103 8.54 12.66 3.22
N PRO A 104 9.00 13.20 4.36
CA PRO A 104 8.90 14.63 4.64
C PRO A 104 9.54 15.50 3.56
N ASP A 105 10.70 15.12 3.06
CA ASP A 105 11.40 15.86 2.01
C ASP A 105 10.69 15.72 0.65
N LEU A 106 10.14 14.55 0.36
CA LEU A 106 9.37 14.31 -0.85
C LEU A 106 8.10 15.18 -0.91
N ILE A 107 7.30 15.17 0.16
CA ILE A 107 6.04 15.93 0.18
C ILE A 107 6.27 17.44 0.24
N ASN A 108 7.38 17.91 0.80
CA ASN A 108 7.75 19.34 0.83
C ASN A 108 8.03 19.93 -0.55
N GLN A 109 8.24 19.09 -1.57
CA GLN A 109 8.34 19.53 -2.97
C GLN A 109 7.00 20.01 -3.55
N GLY A 110 5.88 19.74 -2.87
CA GLY A 110 4.56 20.21 -3.27
C GLY A 110 3.97 19.51 -4.50
N ILE A 111 4.49 18.34 -4.87
CA ILE A 111 4.00 17.52 -5.99
C ILE A 111 2.68 16.86 -5.60
N ASP A 112 1.70 16.84 -6.50
CA ASP A 112 0.36 16.33 -6.19
C ASP A 112 0.33 14.82 -5.99
N VAL A 113 1.08 14.07 -6.81
CA VAL A 113 1.14 12.59 -6.77
C VAL A 113 2.58 12.12 -6.92
N ILE A 114 3.00 11.19 -6.07
CA ILE A 114 4.33 10.58 -6.11
C ILE A 114 4.17 9.07 -6.28
N LEU A 115 4.70 8.55 -7.38
CA LEU A 115 4.74 7.12 -7.63
C LEU A 115 5.89 6.48 -6.87
N VAL A 116 5.60 5.35 -6.23
CA VAL A 116 6.55 4.60 -5.42
C VAL A 116 6.94 3.32 -6.14
N PRO A 117 8.23 3.00 -6.30
CA PRO A 117 8.66 1.73 -6.87
C PRO A 117 8.35 0.60 -5.89
N ARG A 118 7.68 -0.45 -6.37
CA ARG A 118 7.33 -1.63 -5.59
C ARG A 118 8.19 -2.82 -6.00
N ALA A 119 8.81 -3.45 -5.01
CA ALA A 119 9.59 -4.67 -5.17
C ALA A 119 8.71 -5.89 -4.88
N ASN A 120 8.20 -6.52 -5.93
CA ASN A 120 7.47 -7.77 -5.82
C ASN A 120 8.44 -8.93 -5.70
N THR A 121 8.27 -9.76 -4.67
CA THR A 121 9.02 -11.02 -4.51
C THR A 121 8.04 -12.17 -4.26
N VAL A 122 8.30 -13.34 -4.85
CA VAL A 122 7.44 -14.52 -4.68
C VAL A 122 8.29 -15.71 -4.26
N SER A 123 8.04 -16.22 -3.04
CA SER A 123 8.68 -17.45 -2.58
C SER A 123 8.06 -18.67 -3.28
N GLY A 124 8.89 -19.65 -3.65
CA GLY A 124 8.45 -20.83 -4.42
C GLY A 124 8.34 -20.57 -5.93
N LEU A 125 8.78 -19.41 -6.43
CA LEU A 125 8.80 -19.11 -7.86
C LEU A 125 9.76 -20.04 -8.61
N THR A 126 9.32 -20.57 -9.75
CA THR A 126 10.13 -21.43 -10.62
C THR A 126 10.29 -20.80 -12.01
N GLN A 127 11.24 -21.29 -12.80
CA GLN A 127 11.42 -20.85 -14.19
C GLN A 127 10.15 -21.08 -15.04
N ASN A 128 9.38 -22.13 -14.76
CA ASN A 128 8.11 -22.37 -15.45
C ASN A 128 7.08 -21.27 -15.17
N HIS A 129 7.02 -20.75 -13.93
CA HIS A 129 6.14 -19.63 -13.59
C HIS A 129 6.58 -18.34 -14.31
N LEU A 130 7.87 -18.04 -14.36
CA LEU A 130 8.40 -16.88 -15.09
C LEU A 130 8.01 -16.94 -16.58
N ASN A 131 8.22 -18.09 -17.21
CA ASN A 131 7.87 -18.29 -18.61
C ASN A 131 6.35 -18.19 -18.87
N LYS A 132 5.54 -18.80 -17.98
CA LYS A 132 4.07 -18.82 -18.08
C LYS A 132 3.47 -17.41 -17.97
N TRP A 133 4.03 -16.57 -17.09
CA TRP A 133 3.48 -15.24 -16.82
C TRP A 133 4.23 -14.11 -17.54
N GLY A 134 5.28 -14.43 -18.28
CA GLY A 134 6.11 -13.44 -18.99
C GLY A 134 6.86 -12.50 -18.02
N TRP A 135 7.24 -13.01 -16.84
CA TRP A 135 7.91 -12.22 -15.83
C TRP A 135 9.41 -12.26 -15.97
N SER A 136 10.04 -11.13 -15.66
CA SER A 136 11.49 -11.03 -15.49
C SER A 136 11.84 -10.95 -14.00
N ILE A 137 13.04 -11.40 -13.64
CA ILE A 137 13.57 -11.34 -12.28
C ILE A 137 14.96 -10.73 -12.32
N ASP A 138 15.25 -9.81 -11.40
CA ASP A 138 16.57 -9.20 -11.29
C ASP A 138 17.47 -9.95 -10.30
N SER A 139 18.73 -9.47 -10.15
CA SER A 139 19.72 -10.07 -9.24
C SER A 139 19.35 -10.01 -7.75
N GLN A 140 18.35 -9.21 -7.38
CA GLN A 140 17.79 -9.12 -6.01
C GLN A 140 16.49 -9.89 -5.85
N ASN A 141 16.14 -10.77 -6.80
CA ASN A 141 14.90 -11.55 -6.85
C ASN A 141 13.62 -10.69 -6.93
N ARG A 142 13.71 -9.45 -7.48
CA ARG A 142 12.54 -8.60 -7.69
C ARG A 142 11.93 -8.87 -9.05
N ILE A 143 10.63 -9.07 -9.06
CA ILE A 143 9.86 -9.38 -10.27
C ILE A 143 9.47 -8.08 -10.97
N ASN A 144 9.78 -7.96 -12.27
CA ASN A 144 9.42 -6.83 -13.12
C ASN A 144 9.78 -5.47 -12.51
N TRP A 145 10.90 -5.38 -11.82
CA TRP A 145 11.38 -4.15 -11.18
C TRP A 145 11.77 -3.08 -12.22
N PRO A 146 11.41 -1.78 -11.97
CA PRO A 146 10.53 -1.27 -10.92
C PRO A 146 9.04 -1.36 -11.30
N ASP A 147 8.19 -1.75 -10.35
CA ASP A 147 6.74 -1.73 -10.51
C ASP A 147 6.18 -0.46 -9.84
N TYR A 148 6.04 0.63 -10.58
CA TYR A 148 5.61 1.91 -10.04
C TYR A 148 4.14 1.93 -9.68
N GLN A 149 3.85 2.31 -8.42
CA GLN A 149 2.52 2.35 -7.85
C GLN A 149 2.10 3.77 -7.48
N TRP A 150 0.84 4.12 -7.72
CA TRP A 150 0.17 5.33 -7.26
C TRP A 150 -0.05 5.21 -5.76
N ARG A 151 0.84 5.75 -4.90
CA ARG A 151 0.75 5.49 -3.47
C ARG A 151 0.71 6.75 -2.61
N ILE A 152 1.40 7.82 -3.00
CA ILE A 152 1.48 9.05 -2.21
C ILE A 152 0.82 10.16 -2.99
N TYR A 153 -0.12 10.87 -2.36
CA TYR A 153 -0.84 11.94 -3.02
C TYR A 153 -1.36 12.98 -2.02
N LYS A 154 -1.53 14.24 -2.48
CA LYS A 154 -2.14 15.30 -1.68
C LYS A 154 -3.55 14.90 -1.27
N ASN A 155 -3.89 15.16 -0.01
CA ASN A 155 -5.26 15.04 0.49
C ASN A 155 -6.11 16.19 -0.06
N ASN A 156 -6.51 16.07 -1.31
CA ASN A 156 -7.25 17.07 -2.05
C ASN A 156 -8.54 16.42 -2.59
N PRO A 157 -9.72 17.03 -2.40
CA PRO A 157 -11.00 16.47 -2.84
C PRO A 157 -11.13 16.25 -4.35
N TYR A 158 -10.29 16.91 -5.16
CA TYR A 158 -10.24 16.70 -6.60
C TYR A 158 -9.39 15.49 -7.03
N ILE A 159 -8.45 15.04 -6.20
CA ILE A 159 -7.63 13.86 -6.48
C ILE A 159 -8.40 12.63 -6.02
N LYS A 160 -8.79 11.77 -6.97
CA LYS A 160 -9.65 10.61 -6.71
C LYS A 160 -9.13 9.37 -7.42
N TRP A 161 -9.31 8.24 -6.77
CA TRP A 161 -9.15 6.94 -7.38
C TRP A 161 -10.23 6.66 -8.40
N LYS A 162 -9.87 6.04 -9.52
CA LYS A 162 -10.75 5.62 -10.62
C LYS A 162 -10.48 4.17 -10.98
N ASN A 163 -11.43 3.57 -11.66
CA ASN A 163 -11.49 2.20 -12.14
C ASN A 163 -11.84 1.17 -11.05
N LYS A 164 -12.60 0.17 -11.46
CA LYS A 164 -13.02 -0.93 -10.58
C LYS A 164 -11.83 -1.78 -10.16
N VAL A 165 -10.91 -2.06 -11.12
CA VAL A 165 -9.63 -2.76 -10.95
C VAL A 165 -8.55 -1.99 -11.72
N HIS A 166 -7.27 -2.19 -11.39
CA HIS A 166 -6.15 -1.41 -11.95
C HIS A 166 -6.34 0.08 -11.74
N GLU A 167 -6.69 0.41 -10.52
CA GLU A 167 -7.06 1.77 -10.14
C GLU A 167 -5.88 2.75 -10.26
N VAL A 168 -6.21 3.94 -10.74
CA VAL A 168 -5.28 5.06 -10.93
C VAL A 168 -5.82 6.31 -10.25
N LEU A 169 -4.96 7.28 -9.97
CA LEU A 169 -5.37 8.59 -9.47
C LEU A 169 -5.65 9.54 -10.64
N GLU A 170 -6.70 10.33 -10.52
CA GLU A 170 -7.05 11.42 -11.43
C GLU A 170 -7.23 12.73 -10.67
N GLY A 171 -7.31 13.88 -11.39
CA GLY A 171 -7.55 15.19 -10.82
C GLY A 171 -6.31 15.91 -10.28
N TYR A 172 -5.12 15.31 -10.38
CA TYR A 172 -3.85 15.94 -10.06
C TYR A 172 -3.32 16.78 -11.23
N LYS A 173 -2.42 17.72 -10.94
CA LYS A 173 -1.75 18.58 -11.94
C LYS A 173 -0.29 18.21 -12.13
N THR A 174 0.36 17.74 -11.07
CA THR A 174 1.78 17.38 -11.07
C THR A 174 1.99 15.98 -10.51
N PHE A 175 2.93 15.25 -11.11
CA PHE A 175 3.36 13.97 -10.57
C PHE A 175 4.86 13.76 -10.74
N ALA A 176 5.43 12.92 -9.90
CA ALA A 176 6.81 12.45 -10.02
C ALA A 176 6.89 10.97 -9.62
N ALA A 177 7.98 10.32 -9.99
CA ALA A 177 8.30 8.98 -9.51
C ALA A 177 9.56 9.06 -8.65
N ILE A 178 9.59 8.29 -7.55
CA ILE A 178 10.83 8.08 -6.79
C ILE A 178 11.78 7.29 -7.69
N PRO A 179 12.98 7.80 -8.02
CA PRO A 179 13.90 7.05 -8.87
C PRO A 179 14.28 5.71 -8.25
N SER A 180 14.16 4.63 -9.03
CA SER A 180 14.39 3.25 -8.56
C SER A 180 15.85 2.91 -8.30
N ASP A 181 16.78 3.77 -8.70
CA ASP A 181 18.23 3.65 -8.51
C ASP A 181 18.76 4.49 -7.32
N ILE A 182 17.98 5.45 -6.81
CA ILE A 182 18.36 6.24 -5.63
C ILE A 182 18.62 5.31 -4.44
N MET A 183 19.78 5.52 -3.78
CA MET A 183 20.22 4.71 -2.64
C MET A 183 20.15 3.19 -2.94
N GLN A 184 20.46 2.80 -4.18
CA GLN A 184 20.37 1.40 -4.65
C GLN A 184 18.94 0.81 -4.54
N GLY A 185 17.92 1.63 -4.71
CA GLY A 185 16.53 1.24 -4.61
C GLY A 185 16.03 1.10 -3.18
N ALA A 186 16.67 1.74 -2.20
CA ALA A 186 16.26 1.63 -0.80
C ALA A 186 14.90 2.29 -0.49
N MET A 187 14.47 3.29 -1.28
CA MET A 187 13.16 3.95 -1.09
C MET A 187 12.07 3.23 -1.90
N MET A 188 11.52 2.17 -1.36
CA MET A 188 10.57 1.31 -2.07
C MET A 188 9.46 0.76 -1.17
N LEU A 189 8.41 0.22 -1.79
CA LEU A 189 7.47 -0.71 -1.16
C LEU A 189 7.94 -2.14 -1.40
N MET A 190 8.04 -2.92 -0.35
CA MET A 190 8.26 -4.36 -0.43
C MET A 190 6.91 -5.08 -0.46
N HIS A 191 6.74 -6.03 -1.36
CA HIS A 191 5.51 -6.80 -1.53
C HIS A 191 5.85 -8.29 -1.67
N PRO A 192 6.16 -8.96 -0.55
CA PRO A 192 6.46 -10.39 -0.54
C PRO A 192 5.18 -11.23 -0.61
N LYS A 193 5.19 -12.23 -1.46
CA LYS A 193 4.10 -13.21 -1.59
C LYS A 193 4.63 -14.65 -1.58
N SER A 194 3.75 -15.60 -1.32
CA SER A 194 3.98 -17.00 -1.66
C SER A 194 3.41 -17.31 -3.04
N ILE A 195 3.88 -18.38 -3.66
CA ILE A 195 3.37 -18.82 -4.96
C ILE A 195 1.88 -19.17 -4.90
N GLU A 196 1.42 -19.75 -3.79
CA GLU A 196 0.01 -20.11 -3.60
C GLU A 196 -0.89 -18.86 -3.54
N LYS A 197 -0.43 -17.79 -2.84
CA LYS A 197 -1.16 -16.51 -2.78
C LYS A 197 -1.21 -15.86 -4.16
N GLN A 198 -0.12 -15.92 -4.92
CA GLN A 198 -0.05 -15.37 -6.27
C GLN A 198 -0.95 -16.13 -7.26
N GLU A 199 -0.97 -17.45 -7.21
CA GLU A 199 -1.85 -18.25 -8.06
C GLU A 199 -3.33 -18.00 -7.77
N LYS A 200 -3.71 -17.89 -6.49
CA LYS A 200 -5.09 -17.51 -6.10
C LYS A 200 -5.46 -16.15 -6.64
N GLN A 201 -4.57 -15.17 -6.56
CA GLN A 201 -4.81 -13.82 -7.07
C GLN A 201 -4.98 -13.81 -8.59
N ASN A 202 -4.12 -14.52 -9.32
CA ASN A 202 -4.24 -14.62 -10.78
C ASN A 202 -5.57 -15.26 -11.19
N ASN A 203 -5.99 -16.32 -10.50
CA ASN A 203 -7.28 -16.99 -10.76
C ASN A 203 -8.47 -16.05 -10.48
N TYR A 204 -8.40 -15.26 -9.41
CA TYR A 204 -9.42 -14.26 -9.10
C TYR A 204 -9.54 -13.20 -10.19
N TYR A 205 -8.43 -12.61 -10.64
CA TYR A 205 -8.46 -11.60 -11.72
C TYR A 205 -8.95 -12.17 -13.06
N ASN A 206 -8.67 -13.43 -13.36
CA ASN A 206 -9.18 -14.08 -14.56
C ASN A 206 -10.70 -14.35 -14.50
N SER A 207 -11.33 -14.24 -13.33
CA SER A 207 -12.77 -14.44 -13.13
C SER A 207 -13.59 -13.13 -13.11
N LEU A 208 -12.94 -11.97 -13.16
CA LEU A 208 -13.56 -10.63 -13.17
C LEU A 208 -13.84 -10.13 -14.58
#